data_415269e6618eefa14fde8fba80e61863
#
_entry.id   415269e6618eefa14fde8fba80e61863
#
_cell.length_a   1.000
_cell.length_b   1.000
_cell.length_c   1.000
_cell.angle_alpha   90.00
_cell.angle_beta   90.00
_cell.angle_gamma   90.00
#
_symmetry.space_group_name_H-M   'P 1'
#
loop_
_entity.id
_entity.type
_entity.pdbx_description
1 polymer ?
#
loop_
_entity_poly.entity_id
_entity_poly.type
_entity_poly.pdbx_seq_one_letter_code
_entity_poly.pdbx_strand_id
1 'polypeptide(L)'
;IDYLGYISLEWVYRWSKDLDSAGIVIPQFANYMEAYRPTKKLDLQMDSRGTGYYPWPKETLIDLTFPDVLDRVCELFPNQYAFRYTELDYTRTYPEFRDDVDNLARAFLAMGCKKGDHIAIWATNVPQWYLTFWAATKIGCVLVTVNTAYKIHEIEYLLRQSDTCTLVMIDKYKDSDYIQIINEICPELKDSEPGKLNAARLPYLKNVITCESKVPGCFHWDELHEIADKVPYSEVERIRRTIDKHDVCNMQYTSGTTGFPKGVMLTHYNISRSEERRVG
;
A
#
# COMPACT_ATOMS: atom_id res chain seq x y z
N ILE A 1 16.32 -22.33 12.99
CA ILE A 1 15.23 -21.32 13.05
C ILE A 1 14.07 -22.00 13.74
N ASP A 2 13.83 -21.67 15.00
CA ASP A 2 12.70 -22.21 15.76
C ASP A 2 11.43 -21.46 15.38
N TYR A 3 10.89 -21.74 14.17
CA TYR A 3 9.61 -21.22 13.77
C TYR A 3 8.49 -22.03 14.44
N LEU A 4 7.69 -21.39 15.26
CA LEU A 4 6.59 -22.01 16.01
C LEU A 4 5.20 -21.72 15.43
N GLY A 5 5.12 -21.11 14.25
CA GLY A 5 3.87 -20.72 13.60
C GLY A 5 3.36 -21.74 12.58
N TYR A 6 2.27 -21.38 11.90
CA TYR A 6 1.74 -22.15 10.77
C TYR A 6 2.46 -21.75 9.49
N ILE A 7 2.73 -22.74 8.63
CA ILE A 7 3.23 -22.53 7.28
C ILE A 7 2.10 -22.94 6.33
N SER A 8 1.74 -22.04 5.42
CA SER A 8 0.75 -22.29 4.39
C SER A 8 1.40 -22.46 3.03
N LEU A 9 0.85 -23.35 2.21
CA LEU A 9 1.18 -23.49 0.80
C LEU A 9 0.04 -22.91 0.00
N GLU A 10 0.32 -21.86 -0.78
CA GLU A 10 -0.61 -21.35 -1.77
C GLU A 10 -0.33 -22.03 -3.12
N TRP A 11 -1.37 -22.68 -3.68
CA TRP A 11 -1.27 -23.43 -4.91
C TRP A 11 -2.42 -23.08 -5.85
N VAL A 12 -2.10 -22.53 -7.04
CA VAL A 12 -3.11 -22.00 -7.97
C VAL A 12 -2.96 -22.66 -9.35
N TYR A 13 -3.15 -23.98 -9.39
CA TYR A 13 -3.00 -24.82 -10.59
C TYR A 13 -3.86 -24.35 -11.79
N ARG A 14 -5.08 -23.90 -11.55
CA ARG A 14 -6.01 -23.52 -12.62
C ARG A 14 -5.58 -22.31 -13.46
N TRP A 15 -4.57 -21.56 -13.01
CA TRP A 15 -4.07 -20.37 -13.69
C TRP A 15 -2.79 -20.62 -14.49
N SER A 16 -2.16 -21.75 -14.29
CA SER A 16 -0.98 -22.16 -15.06
C SER A 16 -0.97 -23.68 -15.26
N LYS A 17 -0.95 -24.11 -16.54
CA LYS A 17 -0.88 -25.54 -16.91
C LYS A 17 0.51 -26.14 -16.73
N ASP A 18 1.53 -25.29 -16.49
CA ASP A 18 2.92 -25.71 -16.30
C ASP A 18 3.21 -26.15 -14.86
N LEU A 19 2.22 -26.01 -13.94
CA LEU A 19 2.34 -26.45 -12.58
C LEU A 19 1.90 -27.92 -12.43
N ASP A 20 2.62 -28.65 -11.58
CA ASP A 20 2.23 -30.03 -11.23
C ASP A 20 0.85 -30.06 -10.55
N SER A 21 0.17 -31.20 -10.61
CA SER A 21 -1.14 -31.36 -9.96
C SER A 21 -1.05 -31.26 -8.44
N ALA A 22 -2.11 -30.79 -7.79
CA ALA A 22 -2.20 -30.70 -6.33
C ALA A 22 -1.92 -32.06 -5.63
N GLY A 23 -2.28 -33.16 -6.28
CA GLY A 23 -2.00 -34.53 -5.80
C GLY A 23 -0.51 -34.86 -5.70
N ILE A 24 0.35 -34.12 -6.39
CA ILE A 24 1.81 -34.26 -6.33
C ILE A 24 2.39 -33.23 -5.37
N VAL A 25 2.04 -31.98 -5.55
CA VAL A 25 2.68 -30.85 -4.85
C VAL A 25 2.35 -30.83 -3.36
N ILE A 26 1.12 -31.11 -2.97
CA ILE A 26 0.72 -31.09 -1.56
C ILE A 26 1.47 -32.16 -0.75
N PRO A 27 1.55 -33.44 -1.19
CA PRO A 27 2.36 -34.46 -0.50
C PRO A 27 3.86 -34.12 -0.48
N GLN A 28 4.42 -33.58 -1.56
CA GLN A 28 5.82 -33.16 -1.59
C GLN A 28 6.09 -32.04 -0.59
N PHE A 29 5.22 -31.03 -0.52
CA PHE A 29 5.33 -29.97 0.45
C PHE A 29 5.21 -30.50 1.88
N ALA A 30 4.25 -31.39 2.15
CA ALA A 30 4.09 -32.01 3.47
C ALA A 30 5.35 -32.78 3.89
N ASN A 31 5.93 -33.58 2.99
CA ASN A 31 7.17 -34.32 3.24
C ASN A 31 8.37 -33.39 3.46
N TYR A 32 8.47 -32.31 2.66
CA TYR A 32 9.50 -31.28 2.85
C TYR A 32 9.38 -30.64 4.23
N MET A 33 8.17 -30.25 4.63
CA MET A 33 7.92 -29.60 5.91
C MET A 33 8.12 -30.52 7.11
N GLU A 34 7.95 -31.87 6.96
CA GLU A 34 8.23 -32.84 8.03
C GLU A 34 9.70 -32.81 8.47
N ALA A 35 10.63 -32.53 7.52
CA ALA A 35 12.05 -32.36 7.83
C ALA A 35 12.36 -31.12 8.69
N TYR A 36 11.46 -30.15 8.70
CA TYR A 36 11.58 -28.89 9.46
C TYR A 36 10.61 -28.82 10.63
N ARG A 37 10.00 -29.95 10.99
CA ARG A 37 9.05 -30.01 12.10
C ARG A 37 9.70 -29.53 13.40
N PRO A 38 9.11 -28.53 14.08
CA PRO A 38 9.66 -28.05 15.36
C PRO A 38 9.76 -29.20 16.37
N THR A 39 10.89 -29.31 17.04
CA THR A 39 11.09 -30.29 18.10
C THR A 39 10.27 -29.99 19.35
N LYS A 40 9.81 -28.75 19.51
CA LYS A 40 8.86 -28.31 20.55
C LYS A 40 7.43 -28.49 20.06
N LYS A 41 6.65 -29.30 20.79
CA LYS A 41 5.20 -29.32 20.61
C LYS A 41 4.62 -27.96 21.01
N LEU A 42 3.82 -27.36 20.11
CA LEU A 42 2.98 -26.22 20.47
C LEU A 42 1.98 -26.66 21.55
N ASP A 43 1.90 -25.90 22.62
CA ASP A 43 0.90 -26.11 23.67
C ASP A 43 -0.43 -25.52 23.19
N LEU A 44 -1.14 -26.30 22.37
CA LEU A 44 -2.41 -25.90 21.80
C LEU A 44 -3.53 -26.09 22.83
N GLN A 45 -4.31 -25.05 23.06
CA GLN A 45 -5.59 -25.21 23.75
C GLN A 45 -6.64 -25.78 22.80
N MET A 46 -7.55 -26.58 23.32
CA MET A 46 -8.62 -27.19 22.54
C MET A 46 -9.92 -26.44 22.80
N ASP A 47 -10.64 -26.10 21.73
CA ASP A 47 -12.00 -25.58 21.83
C ASP A 47 -13.00 -26.70 22.15
N SER A 48 -14.28 -26.35 22.33
CA SER A 48 -15.35 -27.32 22.61
C SER A 48 -15.61 -28.32 21.49
N ARG A 49 -15.07 -28.07 20.29
CA ARG A 49 -15.17 -28.95 19.11
C ARG A 49 -13.93 -29.83 18.93
N GLY A 50 -12.95 -29.71 19.83
CA GLY A 50 -11.69 -30.42 19.74
C GLY A 50 -10.71 -29.83 18.71
N THR A 51 -10.93 -28.61 18.27
CA THR A 51 -10.01 -27.88 17.39
C THR A 51 -8.91 -27.24 18.23
N GLY A 52 -7.67 -27.58 17.93
CA GLY A 52 -6.52 -26.97 18.60
C GLY A 52 -6.31 -25.54 18.14
N TYR A 53 -6.12 -24.63 19.06
CA TYR A 53 -5.74 -23.25 18.76
C TYR A 53 -4.59 -22.80 19.68
N TYR A 54 -3.76 -21.90 19.18
CA TYR A 54 -2.72 -21.26 19.95
C TYR A 54 -3.28 -19.99 20.61
N PRO A 55 -3.28 -19.92 21.95
CA PRO A 55 -3.73 -18.71 22.62
C PRO A 55 -2.67 -17.62 22.47
N TRP A 56 -2.86 -16.73 21.51
CA TRP A 56 -2.02 -15.54 21.38
C TRP A 56 -2.18 -14.66 22.62
N PRO A 57 -1.08 -14.26 23.27
CA PRO A 57 -1.15 -13.29 24.37
C PRO A 57 -1.86 -12.02 23.88
N LYS A 58 -2.88 -11.57 24.59
CA LYS A 58 -3.63 -10.34 24.24
C LYS A 58 -2.74 -9.10 24.13
N GLU A 59 -1.58 -9.15 24.77
CA GLU A 59 -0.57 -8.10 24.80
C GLU A 59 0.24 -7.98 23.51
N THR A 60 0.13 -8.94 22.57
CA THR A 60 0.87 -8.93 21.30
C THR A 60 0.17 -8.19 20.17
N LEU A 61 -1.05 -7.71 20.40
CA LEU A 61 -1.81 -7.02 19.36
C LEU A 61 -1.21 -5.64 19.08
N ILE A 62 -0.96 -5.36 17.79
CA ILE A 62 -0.42 -4.07 17.37
C ILE A 62 -1.49 -2.99 17.57
N ASP A 63 -1.28 -2.10 18.53
CA ASP A 63 -2.16 -0.97 18.86
C ASP A 63 -1.45 0.35 18.53
N LEU A 64 -0.87 0.43 17.35
CA LEU A 64 -0.04 1.51 16.86
C LEU A 64 -0.57 2.04 15.52
N THR A 65 -0.20 3.28 15.19
CA THR A 65 -0.35 3.80 13.83
C THR A 65 0.68 3.15 12.90
N PHE A 66 0.47 3.18 11.58
CA PHE A 66 1.47 2.68 10.63
C PHE A 66 2.83 3.36 10.77
N PRO A 67 2.92 4.70 10.90
CA PRO A 67 4.20 5.36 11.16
C PRO A 67 4.93 4.81 12.39
N ASP A 68 4.20 4.58 13.49
CA ASP A 68 4.80 4.04 14.72
C ASP A 68 5.26 2.59 14.57
N VAL A 69 4.51 1.79 13.77
CA VAL A 69 4.92 0.43 13.43
C VAL A 69 6.24 0.44 12.65
N LEU A 70 6.38 1.33 11.66
CA LEU A 70 7.60 1.45 10.86
C LEU A 70 8.80 1.82 11.73
N ASP A 71 8.65 2.82 12.60
CA ASP A 71 9.72 3.23 13.53
C ASP A 71 10.13 2.07 14.46
N ARG A 72 9.15 1.37 15.03
CA ARG A 72 9.42 0.22 15.90
C ARG A 72 10.16 -0.90 15.15
N VAL A 73 9.78 -1.17 13.91
CA VAL A 73 10.45 -2.20 13.09
C VAL A 73 11.87 -1.77 12.74
N CYS A 74 12.12 -0.49 12.46
CA CYS A 74 13.47 0.04 12.25
C CYS A 74 14.37 -0.14 13.49
N GLU A 75 13.83 0.04 14.68
CA GLU A 75 14.55 -0.16 15.94
C GLU A 75 14.87 -1.65 16.19
N LEU A 76 13.89 -2.53 15.94
CA LEU A 76 14.03 -3.97 16.20
C LEU A 76 14.89 -4.68 15.16
N PHE A 77 14.85 -4.25 13.89
CA PHE A 77 15.46 -4.93 12.76
C PHE A 77 16.26 -3.99 11.85
N PRO A 78 17.23 -3.21 12.37
CA PRO A 78 17.90 -2.15 11.62
C PRO A 78 18.67 -2.63 10.39
N ASN A 79 19.13 -3.88 10.39
CA ASN A 79 19.93 -4.46 9.30
C ASN A 79 19.13 -5.40 8.40
N GLN A 80 17.82 -5.57 8.66
CA GLN A 80 16.98 -6.45 7.84
C GLN A 80 16.41 -5.69 6.65
N TYR A 81 16.32 -6.39 5.51
CA TYR A 81 15.67 -5.84 4.33
C TYR A 81 14.16 -5.73 4.54
N ALA A 82 13.64 -4.53 4.27
CA ALA A 82 12.21 -4.27 4.15
C ALA A 82 11.71 -4.73 2.77
N PHE A 83 12.49 -4.41 1.72
CA PHE A 83 12.14 -4.73 0.34
C PHE A 83 13.37 -5.13 -0.48
N ARG A 84 13.15 -6.07 -1.41
CA ARG A 84 14.12 -6.45 -2.44
C ARG A 84 13.38 -6.64 -3.77
N TYR A 85 13.42 -5.61 -4.60
CA TYR A 85 12.94 -5.65 -5.98
C TYR A 85 14.15 -5.85 -6.89
N THR A 86 14.50 -7.09 -7.18
CA THR A 86 15.72 -7.44 -7.94
C THR A 86 15.69 -6.94 -9.38
N GLU A 87 14.51 -6.91 -10.01
CA GLU A 87 14.32 -6.46 -11.39
C GLU A 87 14.29 -4.93 -11.52
N LEU A 88 14.00 -4.22 -10.43
CA LEU A 88 13.87 -2.76 -10.41
C LEU A 88 15.04 -2.08 -9.67
N ASP A 89 16.07 -2.85 -9.31
CA ASP A 89 17.24 -2.39 -8.54
C ASP A 89 16.87 -1.57 -7.29
N TYR A 90 15.76 -1.97 -6.62
CA TYR A 90 15.30 -1.34 -5.40
C TYR A 90 15.44 -2.31 -4.24
N THR A 91 16.48 -2.14 -3.43
CA THR A 91 16.72 -2.89 -2.20
C THR A 91 16.89 -1.90 -1.06
N ARG A 92 16.12 -2.07 0.03
CA ARG A 92 16.14 -1.19 1.20
C ARG A 92 16.06 -2.00 2.48
N THR A 93 16.90 -1.68 3.45
CA THR A 93 16.69 -2.02 4.85
C THR A 93 15.50 -1.23 5.40
N TYR A 94 14.99 -1.60 6.58
CA TYR A 94 13.88 -0.85 7.20
C TYR A 94 14.23 0.63 7.45
N PRO A 95 15.41 1.00 7.98
CA PRO A 95 15.79 2.41 8.12
C PRO A 95 15.87 3.15 6.78
N GLU A 96 16.50 2.57 5.76
CA GLU A 96 16.57 3.19 4.43
C GLU A 96 15.19 3.38 3.81
N PHE A 97 14.30 2.39 3.98
CA PHE A 97 12.91 2.51 3.52
C PHE A 97 12.17 3.62 4.27
N ARG A 98 12.36 3.75 5.59
CA ARG A 98 11.79 4.85 6.37
C ARG A 98 12.28 6.20 5.87
N ASP A 99 13.55 6.34 5.55
CA ASP A 99 14.12 7.58 5.03
C ASP A 99 13.52 7.95 3.65
N ASP A 100 13.32 6.97 2.77
CA ASP A 100 12.60 7.15 1.49
C ASP A 100 11.14 7.59 1.73
N VAL A 101 10.45 6.99 2.71
CA VAL A 101 9.07 7.36 3.12
C VAL A 101 9.03 8.80 3.64
N ASP A 102 9.98 9.19 4.46
CA ASP A 102 10.06 10.54 5.03
C ASP A 102 10.28 11.61 3.95
N ASN A 103 11.13 11.31 2.99
CA ASN A 103 11.34 12.19 1.84
C ASN A 103 10.06 12.35 1.01
N LEU A 104 9.36 11.27 0.71
CA LEU A 104 8.10 11.33 -0.04
C LEU A 104 6.99 12.04 0.76
N ALA A 105 6.93 11.84 2.07
CA ALA A 105 5.99 12.55 2.94
C ALA A 105 6.22 14.08 2.91
N ARG A 106 7.50 14.51 2.94
CA ARG A 106 7.89 15.91 2.78
C ARG A 106 7.46 16.46 1.42
N ALA A 107 7.66 15.68 0.34
CA ALA A 107 7.24 16.07 -1.00
C ALA A 107 5.71 16.26 -1.09
N PHE A 108 4.91 15.36 -0.53
CA PHE A 108 3.45 15.51 -0.48
C PHE A 108 3.03 16.77 0.28
N LEU A 109 3.67 17.07 1.41
CA LEU A 109 3.41 18.32 2.14
C LEU A 109 3.79 19.56 1.30
N ALA A 110 4.94 19.52 0.60
CA ALA A 110 5.37 20.62 -0.28
C ALA A 110 4.42 20.84 -1.46
N MET A 111 3.76 19.79 -1.93
CA MET A 111 2.71 19.85 -2.95
C MET A 111 1.34 20.28 -2.39
N GLY A 112 1.25 20.57 -1.10
CA GLY A 112 0.06 21.09 -0.45
C GLY A 112 -0.90 20.05 0.13
N CYS A 113 -0.51 18.76 0.16
CA CYS A 113 -1.30 17.72 0.85
C CYS A 113 -1.36 17.99 2.35
N LYS A 114 -2.51 17.70 2.95
CA LYS A 114 -2.78 17.92 4.38
C LYS A 114 -3.40 16.66 5.00
N LYS A 115 -3.33 16.54 6.32
CA LYS A 115 -4.05 15.48 7.05
C LYS A 115 -5.52 15.45 6.63
N GLY A 116 -5.99 14.26 6.28
CA GLY A 116 -7.34 13.99 5.80
C GLY A 116 -7.51 14.08 4.27
N ASP A 117 -6.50 14.59 3.54
CA ASP A 117 -6.54 14.59 2.07
C ASP A 117 -6.40 13.16 1.51
N HIS A 118 -6.93 12.96 0.31
CA HIS A 118 -6.91 11.64 -0.35
C HIS A 118 -5.88 11.60 -1.48
N ILE A 119 -4.97 10.63 -1.39
CA ILE A 119 -3.93 10.35 -2.38
C ILE A 119 -4.25 9.02 -3.04
N ALA A 120 -4.51 9.02 -4.35
CA ALA A 120 -4.75 7.78 -5.09
C ALA A 120 -3.45 7.21 -5.65
N ILE A 121 -3.35 5.87 -5.66
CA ILE A 121 -2.28 5.12 -6.31
C ILE A 121 -2.83 4.17 -7.38
N TRP A 122 -2.42 4.38 -8.63
CA TRP A 122 -2.80 3.58 -9.78
C TRP A 122 -1.58 2.90 -10.38
N ALA A 123 -1.15 1.84 -9.75
CA ALA A 123 0.07 1.12 -10.08
C ALA A 123 -0.04 -0.37 -9.73
N THR A 124 0.86 -1.15 -10.31
CA THR A 124 1.11 -2.54 -9.94
C THR A 124 1.99 -2.63 -8.68
N ASN A 125 2.55 -3.81 -8.40
CA ASN A 125 3.45 -4.04 -7.26
C ASN A 125 4.85 -3.47 -7.51
N VAL A 126 4.95 -2.16 -7.61
CA VAL A 126 6.21 -1.41 -7.75
C VAL A 126 6.58 -0.73 -6.42
N PRO A 127 7.87 -0.37 -6.21
CA PRO A 127 8.29 0.30 -4.97
C PRO A 127 7.49 1.56 -4.66
N GLN A 128 7.14 2.34 -5.68
CA GLN A 128 6.37 3.58 -5.57
C GLN A 128 5.00 3.36 -4.90
N TRP A 129 4.41 2.16 -5.07
CA TRP A 129 3.14 1.83 -4.45
C TRP A 129 3.27 1.82 -2.92
N TYR A 130 4.27 1.10 -2.40
CA TYR A 130 4.49 1.01 -0.95
C TYR A 130 4.96 2.33 -0.36
N LEU A 131 5.86 3.03 -1.05
CA LEU A 131 6.32 4.35 -0.63
C LEU A 131 5.14 5.33 -0.52
N THR A 132 4.24 5.35 -1.51
CA THR A 132 3.04 6.19 -1.48
C THR A 132 2.14 5.86 -0.30
N PHE A 133 1.90 4.57 -0.02
CA PHE A 133 1.08 4.14 1.12
C PHE A 133 1.66 4.64 2.45
N TRP A 134 2.95 4.36 2.70
CA TRP A 134 3.58 4.71 3.96
C TRP A 134 3.75 6.22 4.13
N ALA A 135 4.08 6.94 3.07
CA ALA A 135 4.21 8.39 3.11
C ALA A 135 2.86 9.09 3.34
N ALA A 136 1.80 8.65 2.65
CA ALA A 136 0.45 9.15 2.87
C ALA A 136 0.01 8.94 4.31
N THR A 137 0.17 7.72 4.84
CA THR A 137 -0.21 7.41 6.22
C THR A 137 0.62 8.20 7.24
N LYS A 138 1.89 8.53 6.92
CA LYS A 138 2.78 9.28 7.82
C LYS A 138 2.39 10.75 8.01
N ILE A 139 1.69 11.33 7.05
CA ILE A 139 1.14 12.70 7.16
C ILE A 139 -0.38 12.72 7.38
N GLY A 140 -0.97 11.56 7.70
CA GLY A 140 -2.39 11.44 7.99
C GLY A 140 -3.30 11.61 6.77
N CYS A 141 -2.77 11.46 5.55
CA CYS A 141 -3.57 11.33 4.34
C CYS A 141 -4.16 9.93 4.21
N VAL A 142 -5.22 9.81 3.45
CA VAL A 142 -5.89 8.54 3.14
C VAL A 142 -5.40 8.04 1.79
N LEU A 143 -4.79 6.85 1.74
CA LEU A 143 -4.47 6.23 0.47
C LEU A 143 -5.72 5.63 -0.17
N VAL A 144 -6.00 6.00 -1.41
CA VAL A 144 -7.06 5.44 -2.24
C VAL A 144 -6.45 4.45 -3.23
N THR A 145 -6.78 3.17 -3.09
CA THR A 145 -6.25 2.13 -3.98
C THR A 145 -7.07 2.02 -5.24
N VAL A 146 -6.41 2.12 -6.40
CA VAL A 146 -7.05 2.02 -7.71
C VAL A 146 -6.79 0.66 -8.33
N ASN A 147 -7.85 0.01 -8.81
CA ASN A 147 -7.71 -1.25 -9.54
C ASN A 147 -7.00 -1.01 -10.89
N THR A 148 -5.95 -1.77 -11.16
CA THR A 148 -5.15 -1.65 -12.40
C THR A 148 -5.94 -1.95 -13.68
N ALA A 149 -7.07 -2.65 -13.58
CA ALA A 149 -7.94 -2.96 -14.73
C ALA A 149 -8.95 -1.84 -15.06
N TYR A 150 -9.03 -0.78 -14.25
CA TYR A 150 -9.98 0.30 -14.50
C TYR A 150 -9.68 1.04 -15.81
N LYS A 151 -10.74 1.43 -16.49
CA LYS A 151 -10.73 2.24 -17.70
C LYS A 151 -11.29 3.64 -17.38
N ILE A 152 -11.51 4.45 -18.38
CA ILE A 152 -11.90 5.86 -18.27
C ILE A 152 -13.06 6.11 -17.29
N HIS A 153 -14.14 5.36 -17.43
CA HIS A 153 -15.34 5.60 -16.62
C HIS A 153 -15.15 5.24 -15.15
N GLU A 154 -14.47 4.11 -14.90
CA GLU A 154 -14.25 3.64 -13.52
C GLU A 154 -13.25 4.53 -12.78
N ILE A 155 -12.15 4.93 -13.44
CA ILE A 155 -11.15 5.79 -12.79
C ILE A 155 -11.70 7.21 -12.57
N GLU A 156 -12.45 7.78 -13.52
CA GLU A 156 -13.10 9.07 -13.31
C GLU A 156 -14.07 9.03 -12.13
N TYR A 157 -14.93 8.00 -12.08
CA TYR A 157 -15.86 7.80 -10.99
C TYR A 157 -15.13 7.72 -9.64
N LEU A 158 -14.08 6.87 -9.56
CA LEU A 158 -13.32 6.68 -8.33
C LEU A 158 -12.67 7.98 -7.85
N LEU A 159 -11.94 8.68 -8.72
CA LEU A 159 -11.23 9.92 -8.36
C LEU A 159 -12.18 11.03 -7.92
N ARG A 160 -13.37 11.10 -8.52
CA ARG A 160 -14.42 12.06 -8.12
C ARG A 160 -15.04 11.69 -6.78
N GLN A 161 -15.44 10.42 -6.64
CA GLN A 161 -16.17 9.95 -5.48
C GLN A 161 -15.29 9.92 -4.23
N SER A 162 -13.98 9.73 -4.40
CA SER A 162 -13.01 9.77 -3.31
C SER A 162 -12.45 11.16 -3.03
N ASP A 163 -12.88 12.21 -3.71
CA ASP A 163 -12.32 13.56 -3.56
C ASP A 163 -10.77 13.59 -3.63
N THR A 164 -10.21 12.73 -4.49
CA THR A 164 -8.76 12.58 -4.64
C THR A 164 -8.11 13.90 -5.05
N CYS A 165 -7.15 14.38 -4.27
CA CYS A 165 -6.39 15.60 -4.57
C CYS A 165 -5.06 15.32 -5.28
N THR A 166 -4.48 14.14 -5.10
CA THR A 166 -3.20 13.72 -5.68
C THR A 166 -3.33 12.31 -6.25
N LEU A 167 -2.91 12.12 -7.50
CA LEU A 167 -2.85 10.83 -8.18
C LEU A 167 -1.39 10.47 -8.45
N VAL A 168 -0.95 9.32 -7.94
CA VAL A 168 0.33 8.69 -8.32
C VAL A 168 0.03 7.54 -9.26
N MET A 169 0.71 7.47 -10.41
CA MET A 169 0.45 6.42 -11.39
C MET A 169 1.70 5.98 -12.15
N ILE A 170 1.72 4.70 -12.56
CA ILE A 170 2.61 4.19 -13.61
C ILE A 170 2.06 4.58 -14.98
N ASP A 171 2.86 4.43 -16.02
CA ASP A 171 2.47 4.87 -17.36
C ASP A 171 1.38 4.00 -17.98
N LYS A 172 1.45 2.67 -17.78
CA LYS A 172 0.56 1.70 -18.41
C LYS A 172 0.53 0.36 -17.67
N TYR A 173 -0.52 -0.39 -17.89
CA TYR A 173 -0.59 -1.80 -17.50
C TYR A 173 -1.39 -2.60 -18.51
N LYS A 174 -0.79 -3.67 -19.09
CA LYS A 174 -1.36 -4.48 -20.18
C LYS A 174 -1.80 -3.60 -21.35
N ASP A 175 -3.09 -3.63 -21.68
CA ASP A 175 -3.73 -2.87 -22.76
C ASP A 175 -4.24 -1.48 -22.33
N SER A 176 -3.98 -1.07 -21.10
CA SER A 176 -4.40 0.23 -20.57
C SER A 176 -3.23 1.20 -20.52
N ASP A 177 -3.31 2.26 -21.31
CA ASP A 177 -2.42 3.42 -21.27
C ASP A 177 -3.00 4.44 -20.30
N TYR A 178 -2.41 4.53 -19.10
CA TYR A 178 -2.91 5.41 -18.03
C TYR A 178 -2.66 6.89 -18.35
N ILE A 179 -1.55 7.17 -19.05
CA ILE A 179 -1.25 8.55 -19.50
C ILE A 179 -2.32 9.02 -20.48
N GLN A 180 -2.67 8.18 -21.46
CA GLN A 180 -3.75 8.51 -22.40
C GLN A 180 -5.08 8.71 -21.67
N ILE A 181 -5.43 7.81 -20.75
CA ILE A 181 -6.68 7.87 -20.01
C ILE A 181 -6.78 9.15 -19.17
N ILE A 182 -5.73 9.51 -18.41
CA ILE A 182 -5.78 10.70 -17.57
C ILE A 182 -5.83 11.99 -18.41
N ASN A 183 -5.14 12.04 -19.55
CA ASN A 183 -5.21 13.19 -20.47
C ASN A 183 -6.60 13.33 -21.14
N GLU A 184 -7.33 12.21 -21.36
CA GLU A 184 -8.69 12.25 -21.86
C GLU A 184 -9.69 12.76 -20.80
N ILE A 185 -9.49 12.35 -19.53
CA ILE A 185 -10.32 12.83 -18.41
C ILE A 185 -10.00 14.28 -18.04
N CYS A 186 -8.73 14.67 -18.10
CA CYS A 186 -8.21 15.97 -17.72
C CYS A 186 -7.43 16.58 -18.89
N PRO A 187 -8.09 17.03 -19.98
CA PRO A 187 -7.40 17.66 -21.11
C PRO A 187 -6.66 18.95 -20.73
N GLU A 188 -7.03 19.55 -19.59
CA GLU A 188 -6.37 20.74 -19.04
C GLU A 188 -4.96 20.44 -18.51
N LEU A 189 -4.65 19.17 -18.25
CA LEU A 189 -3.39 18.75 -17.63
C LEU A 189 -2.17 19.20 -18.44
N LYS A 190 -2.21 19.01 -19.76
CA LYS A 190 -1.10 19.34 -20.68
C LYS A 190 -0.71 20.83 -20.71
N ASP A 191 -1.67 21.71 -20.38
CA ASP A 191 -1.48 23.17 -20.38
C ASP A 191 -1.33 23.73 -18.94
N SER A 192 -1.37 22.85 -17.93
CA SER A 192 -1.24 23.21 -16.52
C SER A 192 0.21 23.12 -16.06
N GLU A 193 0.59 23.97 -15.11
CA GLU A 193 1.81 23.74 -14.34
C GLU A 193 1.58 22.64 -13.29
N PRO A 194 2.58 21.81 -13.00
CA PRO A 194 2.47 20.81 -11.93
C PRO A 194 2.00 21.43 -10.61
N GLY A 195 0.99 20.84 -9.98
CA GLY A 195 0.39 21.34 -8.74
C GLY A 195 -0.70 22.39 -8.91
N LYS A 196 -0.96 22.86 -10.13
CA LYS A 196 -1.96 23.89 -10.42
C LYS A 196 -3.09 23.40 -11.31
N LEU A 197 -3.30 22.08 -11.38
CA LEU A 197 -4.38 21.52 -12.19
C LEU A 197 -5.75 22.03 -11.72
N ASN A 198 -6.58 22.43 -12.69
CA ASN A 198 -7.97 22.83 -12.47
C ASN A 198 -8.86 22.12 -13.51
N ALA A 199 -9.03 20.83 -13.33
CA ALA A 199 -9.78 19.99 -14.24
C ALA A 199 -11.28 20.08 -13.99
N ALA A 200 -12.06 20.33 -15.04
CA ALA A 200 -13.52 20.43 -14.95
C ALA A 200 -14.16 19.11 -14.50
N ARG A 201 -13.64 17.97 -14.97
CA ARG A 201 -14.16 16.65 -14.64
C ARG A 201 -13.70 16.14 -13.27
N LEU A 202 -12.52 16.58 -12.78
CA LEU A 202 -11.92 16.19 -11.50
C LEU A 202 -11.55 17.40 -10.65
N PRO A 203 -12.54 18.09 -10.05
CA PRO A 203 -12.33 19.40 -9.43
C PRO A 203 -11.42 19.40 -8.19
N TYR A 204 -11.29 18.24 -7.53
CA TYR A 204 -10.42 18.07 -6.38
C TYR A 204 -8.98 17.72 -6.77
N LEU A 205 -8.73 17.11 -7.94
CA LEU A 205 -7.41 16.72 -8.39
C LEU A 205 -6.53 17.94 -8.67
N LYS A 206 -5.43 18.04 -7.95
CA LYS A 206 -4.45 19.14 -8.08
C LYS A 206 -3.10 18.65 -8.56
N ASN A 207 -2.71 17.45 -8.13
CA ASN A 207 -1.42 16.87 -8.39
C ASN A 207 -1.57 15.55 -9.15
N VAL A 208 -0.82 15.40 -10.23
CA VAL A 208 -0.61 14.12 -10.91
C VAL A 208 0.89 13.84 -10.89
N ILE A 209 1.27 12.65 -10.46
CA ILE A 209 2.66 12.20 -10.37
C ILE A 209 2.80 10.97 -11.26
N THR A 210 3.70 11.04 -12.23
CA THR A 210 4.05 9.91 -13.10
C THR A 210 5.33 9.24 -12.61
N CYS A 211 5.33 7.90 -12.60
CA CYS A 211 6.45 7.11 -12.06
C CYS A 211 7.58 6.87 -13.07
N GLU A 212 7.27 6.83 -14.37
CA GLU A 212 8.19 6.37 -15.42
C GLU A 212 8.50 7.45 -16.45
N SER A 213 7.49 8.05 -17.08
CA SER A 213 7.66 9.08 -18.11
C SER A 213 7.39 10.49 -17.58
N LYS A 214 8.15 11.47 -18.06
CA LYS A 214 7.84 12.89 -17.84
C LYS A 214 6.68 13.31 -18.74
N VAL A 215 5.59 13.73 -18.12
CA VAL A 215 4.35 14.14 -18.79
C VAL A 215 4.06 15.60 -18.49
N PRO A 216 3.72 16.45 -19.50
CA PRO A 216 3.36 17.83 -19.28
C PRO A 216 2.26 17.98 -18.22
N GLY A 217 2.39 18.95 -17.31
CA GLY A 217 1.44 19.19 -16.23
C GLY A 217 1.56 18.25 -15.03
N CYS A 218 2.37 17.18 -15.13
CA CYS A 218 2.60 16.24 -14.06
C CYS A 218 3.92 16.50 -13.35
N PHE A 219 3.99 16.13 -12.07
CA PHE A 219 5.27 15.90 -11.41
C PHE A 219 5.85 14.57 -11.89
N HIS A 220 7.16 14.47 -11.98
CA HIS A 220 7.84 13.21 -12.21
C HIS A 220 8.40 12.64 -10.91
N TRP A 221 8.35 11.33 -10.72
CA TRP A 221 8.77 10.66 -9.49
C TRP A 221 10.17 11.07 -9.03
N ASP A 222 11.14 11.11 -9.96
CA ASP A 222 12.52 11.44 -9.64
C ASP A 222 12.74 12.89 -9.19
N GLU A 223 11.79 13.78 -9.42
CA GLU A 223 11.86 15.20 -9.00
C GLU A 223 11.35 15.40 -7.57
N LEU A 224 10.70 14.38 -6.99
CA LEU A 224 10.04 14.52 -5.69
C LEU A 224 11.04 14.77 -4.55
N HIS A 225 12.28 14.27 -4.65
CA HIS A 225 13.31 14.52 -3.65
C HIS A 225 13.70 16.00 -3.57
N GLU A 226 13.78 16.72 -4.72
CA GLU A 226 14.06 18.15 -4.74
C GLU A 226 12.87 18.95 -4.17
N ILE A 227 11.64 18.48 -4.45
CA ILE A 227 10.42 19.09 -3.91
C ILE A 227 10.36 18.92 -2.40
N ALA A 228 10.79 17.78 -1.88
CA ALA A 228 10.84 17.48 -0.46
C ALA A 228 11.68 18.48 0.33
N ASP A 229 12.75 19.01 -0.26
CA ASP A 229 13.67 19.95 0.42
C ASP A 229 13.02 21.28 0.81
N LYS A 230 11.85 21.59 0.26
CA LYS A 230 11.06 22.77 0.63
C LYS A 230 10.39 22.64 2.00
N VAL A 231 10.31 21.45 2.57
CA VAL A 231 9.64 21.17 3.84
C VAL A 231 10.60 20.48 4.79
N PRO A 232 10.84 21.00 6.01
CA PRO A 232 11.73 20.37 6.96
C PRO A 232 11.09 19.10 7.55
N TYR A 233 11.92 18.12 7.92
CA TYR A 233 11.45 16.87 8.54
C TYR A 233 10.62 17.10 9.82
N SER A 234 10.93 18.15 10.57
CA SER A 234 10.19 18.51 11.78
C SER A 234 8.68 18.75 11.53
N GLU A 235 8.31 19.14 10.30
CA GLU A 235 6.90 19.33 9.95
C GLU A 235 6.18 17.99 9.77
N VAL A 236 6.85 16.98 9.18
CA VAL A 236 6.33 15.61 9.11
C VAL A 236 6.09 15.08 10.53
N GLU A 237 7.07 15.24 11.42
CA GLU A 237 6.96 14.81 12.81
C GLU A 237 5.87 15.55 13.60
N ARG A 238 5.70 16.84 13.33
CA ARG A 238 4.61 17.62 13.93
C ARG A 238 3.24 17.06 13.56
N ILE A 239 3.03 16.73 12.29
CA ILE A 239 1.77 16.19 11.80
C ILE A 239 1.59 14.76 12.30
N ARG A 240 2.62 13.91 12.22
CA ARG A 240 2.59 12.52 12.69
C ARG A 240 2.05 12.40 14.12
N ARG A 241 2.48 13.28 15.03
CA ARG A 241 2.01 13.30 16.42
C ARG A 241 0.51 13.60 16.60
N THR A 242 -0.15 14.06 15.56
CA THR A 242 -1.61 14.32 15.57
C THR A 242 -2.42 13.16 15.03
N ILE A 243 -1.78 12.10 14.55
CA ILE A 243 -2.45 10.94 13.93
C ILE A 243 -2.88 9.98 15.04
N ASP A 244 -4.16 9.61 15.03
CA ASP A 244 -4.72 8.59 15.91
C ASP A 244 -4.89 7.26 15.16
N LYS A 245 -4.79 6.15 15.87
CA LYS A 245 -4.98 4.80 15.29
C LYS A 245 -6.37 4.59 14.68
N HIS A 246 -7.36 5.37 15.10
CA HIS A 246 -8.72 5.34 14.54
C HIS A 246 -8.91 6.34 13.38
N ASP A 247 -7.88 7.12 13.03
CA ASP A 247 -7.92 7.88 11.79
C ASP A 247 -7.98 6.94 10.59
N VAL A 248 -8.75 7.33 9.57
CA VAL A 248 -8.79 6.61 8.29
C VAL A 248 -7.46 6.78 7.58
N CYS A 249 -6.86 5.69 7.13
CA CYS A 249 -5.57 5.71 6.43
C CYS A 249 -5.62 5.07 5.05
N ASN A 250 -6.68 4.32 4.75
CA ASN A 250 -6.84 3.65 3.46
C ASN A 250 -8.29 3.59 3.03
N MET A 251 -8.53 3.73 1.72
CA MET A 251 -9.84 3.55 1.10
C MET A 251 -9.71 2.51 0.00
N GLN A 252 -10.48 1.43 0.11
CA GLN A 252 -10.50 0.35 -0.87
C GLN A 252 -11.87 0.25 -1.53
N TYR A 253 -11.85 0.15 -2.87
CA TYR A 253 -13.07 0.03 -3.64
C TYR A 253 -13.44 -1.43 -3.87
N THR A 254 -14.67 -1.77 -3.55
CA THR A 254 -15.24 -3.10 -3.79
C THR A 254 -16.36 -3.01 -4.83
N SER A 255 -16.52 -4.08 -5.63
CA SER A 255 -17.68 -4.22 -6.51
C SER A 255 -18.94 -4.32 -5.65
N GLY A 256 -19.70 -3.23 -5.62
CA GLY A 256 -20.96 -3.19 -4.86
C GLY A 256 -22.03 -4.04 -5.55
N THR A 257 -22.93 -4.65 -4.78
CA THR A 257 -24.12 -5.36 -5.26
C THR A 257 -25.12 -4.44 -5.98
N THR A 258 -24.93 -3.12 -5.90
CA THR A 258 -25.81 -2.07 -6.44
C THR A 258 -25.27 -1.40 -7.72
N GLY A 259 -24.26 -1.97 -8.38
CA GLY A 259 -23.76 -1.52 -9.70
C GLY A 259 -22.61 -0.54 -9.67
N PHE A 260 -22.44 0.27 -8.61
CA PHE A 260 -21.30 1.20 -8.48
C PHE A 260 -20.33 0.74 -7.38
N PRO A 261 -19.00 0.82 -7.60
CA PRO A 261 -18.02 0.51 -6.58
C PRO A 261 -18.20 1.38 -5.33
N LYS A 262 -18.03 0.77 -4.15
CA LYS A 262 -18.12 1.46 -2.85
C LYS A 262 -16.73 1.56 -2.23
N GLY A 263 -16.37 2.77 -1.78
CA GLY A 263 -15.13 3.02 -1.04
C GLY A 263 -15.28 2.61 0.42
N VAL A 264 -14.57 1.57 0.83
CA VAL A 264 -14.51 1.12 2.22
C VAL A 264 -13.36 1.85 2.90
N MET A 265 -13.68 2.64 3.92
CA MET A 265 -12.68 3.36 4.72
C MET A 265 -12.13 2.47 5.82
N LEU A 266 -10.80 2.31 5.85
CA LEU A 266 -10.09 1.51 6.82
C LEU A 266 -9.18 2.40 7.67
N THR A 267 -9.24 2.23 8.98
CA THR A 267 -8.36 2.92 9.93
C THR A 267 -7.04 2.17 10.08
N HIS A 268 -6.02 2.83 10.65
CA HIS A 268 -4.80 2.15 11.08
C HIS A 268 -5.14 0.93 11.95
N TYR A 269 -6.06 1.08 12.88
CA TYR A 269 -6.51 0.04 13.79
C TYR A 269 -7.14 -1.17 13.06
N ASN A 270 -7.96 -0.93 12.02
CA ASN A 270 -8.59 -2.01 11.27
C ASN A 270 -7.56 -2.88 10.56
N ILE A 271 -6.54 -2.26 9.96
CA ILE A 271 -5.55 -2.98 9.15
C ILE A 271 -4.50 -3.64 10.05
N SER A 272 -3.96 -2.94 11.04
CA SER A 272 -2.93 -3.49 11.94
C SER A 272 -3.43 -4.70 12.73
N ARG A 273 -4.74 -4.80 12.96
CA ARG A 273 -5.38 -5.94 13.64
C ARG A 273 -6.00 -6.98 12.71
N SER A 274 -5.85 -6.84 11.40
CA SER A 274 -6.41 -7.83 10.46
C SER A 274 -5.79 -9.22 10.62
N GLU A 275 -4.58 -9.31 11.15
CA GLU A 275 -3.89 -10.58 11.40
C GLU A 275 -4.55 -11.40 12.53
N GLU A 276 -5.22 -10.77 13.48
CA GLU A 276 -5.94 -11.45 14.55
C GLU A 276 -7.08 -12.34 14.04
N ARG A 277 -7.68 -11.99 12.90
CA ARG A 277 -8.82 -12.72 12.31
C ARG A 277 -8.42 -13.89 11.43
N ARG A 278 -7.13 -13.97 11.04
CA ARG A 278 -6.63 -15.08 10.19
C ARG A 278 -6.29 -16.35 10.96
N VAL A 279 -6.33 -16.29 12.28
CA VAL A 279 -5.99 -17.41 13.18
C VAL A 279 -7.25 -18.00 13.84
N GLY A 280 -8.43 -17.57 13.42
CA GLY A 280 -9.73 -18.07 13.89
C GLY A 280 -10.42 -18.99 12.87
#